data_2e0a43f231df008a6145ef244d6f65ce
#
_entry.id   2e0a43f231df008a6145ef244d6f65ce
#
_cell.length_a   1.000
_cell.length_b   1.000
_cell.length_c   1.000
_cell.angle_alpha   90.00
_cell.angle_beta   90.00
_cell.angle_gamma   90.00
#
_symmetry.space_group_name_H-M   'P 1'
#
loop_
_entity.id
_entity.type
_entity.pdbx_description
1 polymer ?
#
loop_
_entity_poly.entity_id
_entity_poly.type
_entity_poly.pdbx_seq_one_letter_code
_entity_poly.pdbx_strand_id
1 'polypeptide(L)'
;GAKGMVGTALCNNLRNIRDGKNRTRNIQIDEIYEYDIKSTLEELDEYCAKADFVFNLAGVNRPENPEDFMKGNFGFASVLLDTLKKYNNKATIMLSSSIQATLSGRFGDSEYGCSKKAGEELFFAYAEETGAKVAVYRFPNLMGHSRPKYNSAVSTFCWAVANDEEFH
;
A
#
# COMPACT_ATOMS: atom_id res chain seq x y z
N GLY A 1 -2.91 2.61 4.72
CA GLY A 1 -2.35 1.25 4.89
C GLY A 1 -1.23 1.15 5.91
N ALA A 2 -1.07 2.19 6.79
CA ALA A 2 0.04 2.28 7.74
C ALA A 2 0.08 1.15 8.79
N LYS A 3 -1.10 0.62 9.14
CA LYS A 3 -1.24 -0.45 10.16
C LYS A 3 -1.27 -1.87 9.57
N GLY A 4 -1.15 -2.00 8.25
CA GLY A 4 -0.96 -3.29 7.58
C GLY A 4 0.45 -3.85 7.82
N MET A 5 0.68 -5.10 7.37
CA MET A 5 1.99 -5.76 7.51
C MET A 5 3.15 -4.91 6.96
N VAL A 6 3.03 -4.48 5.72
CA VAL A 6 4.07 -3.66 5.05
C VAL A 6 4.15 -2.27 5.67
N GLY A 7 2.98 -1.64 5.94
CA GLY A 7 2.92 -0.31 6.53
C GLY A 7 3.59 -0.23 7.90
N THR A 8 3.30 -1.17 8.79
CA THR A 8 3.92 -1.26 10.12
C THR A 8 5.45 -1.40 10.02
N ALA A 9 5.93 -2.29 9.14
CA ALA A 9 7.37 -2.49 8.94
C ALA A 9 8.03 -1.23 8.37
N LEU A 10 7.39 -0.57 7.39
CA LEU A 10 7.88 0.67 6.80
C LEU A 10 7.91 1.80 7.82
N CYS A 11 6.82 2.05 8.56
CA CYS A 11 6.76 3.11 9.57
C CYS A 11 7.82 2.91 10.66
N ASN A 12 8.04 1.67 11.12
CA ASN A 12 9.09 1.38 12.08
C ASN A 12 10.50 1.66 11.52
N ASN A 13 10.75 1.31 10.26
CA ASN A 13 12.03 1.58 9.62
C ASN A 13 12.24 3.09 9.41
N LEU A 14 11.22 3.83 8.98
CA LEU A 14 11.28 5.29 8.84
C LEU A 14 11.57 5.98 10.19
N ARG A 15 10.93 5.53 11.27
CA ARG A 15 11.25 6.02 12.63
C ARG A 15 12.69 5.73 13.02
N ASN A 16 13.20 4.54 12.72
CA ASN A 16 14.59 4.19 13.00
C ASN A 16 15.58 5.05 12.21
N ILE A 17 15.25 5.44 10.98
CA ILE A 17 16.06 6.38 10.18
C ILE A 17 15.99 7.76 10.82
N ARG A 18 14.81 8.28 11.11
CA ARG A 18 14.60 9.60 11.76
C ARG A 18 15.36 9.71 13.09
N ASP A 19 15.31 8.66 13.89
CA ASP A 19 15.96 8.61 15.22
C ASP A 19 17.45 8.28 15.13
N GLY A 20 18.04 8.17 13.93
CA GLY A 20 19.47 7.87 13.73
C GLY A 20 19.90 6.45 14.08
N LYS A 21 18.96 5.55 14.35
CA LYS A 21 19.20 4.13 14.64
C LYS A 21 19.52 3.32 13.39
N ASN A 22 18.94 3.70 12.25
CA ASN A 22 19.24 3.14 10.95
C ASN A 22 19.94 4.19 10.08
N ARG A 23 21.20 3.95 9.76
CA ARG A 23 22.07 4.86 8.98
C ARG A 23 22.33 4.37 7.56
N THR A 24 21.57 3.40 7.06
CA THR A 24 21.74 2.85 5.72
C THR A 24 21.26 3.80 4.61
N ARG A 25 20.51 4.84 4.99
CA ARG A 25 19.99 5.87 4.08
C ARG A 25 20.32 7.25 4.63
N ASN A 26 20.84 8.11 3.78
CA ASN A 26 21.08 9.51 4.10
C ASN A 26 19.86 10.35 3.67
N ILE A 27 18.77 10.21 4.40
CA ILE A 27 17.55 10.99 4.22
C ILE A 27 17.14 11.59 5.56
N GLN A 28 16.69 12.84 5.51
CA GLN A 28 16.08 13.49 6.67
C GLN A 28 14.59 13.19 6.67
N ILE A 29 14.05 12.83 7.82
CA ILE A 29 12.63 12.58 8.04
C ILE A 29 12.20 13.42 9.22
N ASP A 30 11.32 14.39 8.99
CA ASP A 30 10.83 15.27 10.04
C ASP A 30 9.59 14.68 10.68
N GLU A 31 8.56 14.38 9.87
CA GLU A 31 7.27 13.86 10.32
C GLU A 31 6.86 12.58 9.56
N ILE A 32 6.11 11.73 10.22
CA ILE A 32 5.56 10.50 9.66
C ILE A 32 4.07 10.47 9.94
N TYR A 33 3.26 10.64 8.91
CA TYR A 33 1.81 10.60 8.98
C TYR A 33 1.31 9.18 8.69
N GLU A 34 0.54 8.61 9.61
CA GLU A 34 0.05 7.24 9.50
C GLU A 34 -1.47 7.26 9.25
N TYR A 35 -1.87 7.02 8.01
CA TYR A 35 -3.27 6.93 7.61
C TYR A 35 -3.68 5.47 7.40
N ASP A 36 -4.83 5.09 7.97
CA ASP A 36 -5.39 3.74 7.84
C ASP A 36 -6.93 3.77 7.90
N ILE A 37 -7.59 2.62 7.78
CA ILE A 37 -9.04 2.49 7.68
C ILE A 37 -9.84 3.15 8.83
N LYS A 38 -9.21 3.38 9.98
CA LYS A 38 -9.84 4.06 11.12
C LYS A 38 -9.54 5.56 11.18
N SER A 39 -8.74 6.06 10.26
CA SER A 39 -8.41 7.49 10.16
C SER A 39 -9.56 8.26 9.53
N THR A 40 -9.64 9.55 9.83
CA THR A 40 -10.70 10.43 9.34
C THR A 40 -10.32 11.13 8.03
N LEU A 41 -11.29 11.71 7.33
CA LEU A 41 -11.01 12.49 6.14
C LEU A 41 -10.28 13.80 6.45
N GLU A 42 -10.49 14.36 7.65
CA GLU A 42 -9.78 15.54 8.13
C GLU A 42 -8.29 15.25 8.31
N GLU A 43 -7.94 14.07 8.86
CA GLU A 43 -6.54 13.62 8.92
C GLU A 43 -5.94 13.46 7.52
N LEU A 44 -6.71 12.91 6.54
CA LEU A 44 -6.24 12.81 5.17
C LEU A 44 -5.95 14.18 4.55
N ASP A 45 -6.87 15.12 4.75
CA ASP A 45 -6.73 16.51 4.31
C ASP A 45 -5.46 17.16 4.87
N GLU A 46 -5.25 17.04 6.18
CA GLU A 46 -4.07 17.59 6.84
C GLU A 46 -2.78 16.97 6.31
N TYR A 47 -2.74 15.64 6.18
CA TYR A 47 -1.55 14.92 5.74
C TYR A 47 -1.24 15.21 4.27
N CYS A 48 -2.25 15.23 3.41
CA CYS A 48 -2.07 15.56 1.99
C CYS A 48 -1.63 17.01 1.75
N ALA A 49 -1.98 17.93 2.64
CA ALA A 49 -1.50 19.32 2.56
C ALA A 49 0.00 19.47 2.84
N LYS A 50 0.59 18.56 3.63
CA LYS A 50 1.95 18.68 4.16
C LYS A 50 2.94 17.64 3.62
N ALA A 51 2.47 16.53 3.07
CA ALA A 51 3.33 15.41 2.68
C ALA A 51 4.26 15.78 1.53
N ASP A 52 5.55 15.39 1.63
CA ASP A 52 6.53 15.45 0.55
C ASP A 52 6.63 14.12 -0.20
N PHE A 53 6.24 13.03 0.45
CA PHE A 53 6.24 11.68 -0.10
C PHE A 53 5.06 10.87 0.43
N VAL A 54 4.38 10.13 -0.46
CA VAL A 54 3.23 9.29 -0.10
C VAL A 54 3.54 7.83 -0.40
N PHE A 55 3.43 6.96 0.60
CA PHE A 55 3.41 5.52 0.41
C PHE A 55 1.97 5.02 0.41
N ASN A 56 1.39 4.77 -0.75
CA ASN A 56 0.07 4.16 -0.84
C ASN A 56 0.19 2.64 -0.76
N LEU A 57 0.02 2.12 0.45
CA LEU A 57 0.01 0.70 0.79
C LEU A 57 -1.41 0.18 1.03
N ALA A 58 -2.42 1.04 0.91
CA ALA A 58 -3.80 0.65 1.08
C ALA A 58 -4.24 -0.32 -0.02
N GLY A 59 -5.01 -1.32 0.36
CA GLY A 59 -5.54 -2.28 -0.59
C GLY A 59 -6.30 -3.41 0.10
N VAL A 60 -7.31 -3.91 -0.59
CA VAL A 60 -8.10 -5.07 -0.19
C VAL A 60 -7.57 -6.28 -0.96
N ASN A 61 -7.23 -7.36 -0.23
CA ASN A 61 -6.64 -8.56 -0.82
C ASN A 61 -7.57 -9.77 -0.80
N ARG A 62 -8.52 -9.83 0.14
CA ARG A 62 -9.49 -10.91 0.30
C ARG A 62 -10.82 -10.33 0.79
N PRO A 63 -11.60 -9.66 -0.06
CA PRO A 63 -12.93 -9.21 0.29
C PRO A 63 -13.90 -10.39 0.32
N GLU A 64 -15.00 -10.21 1.00
CA GLU A 64 -16.12 -11.17 0.98
C GLU A 64 -16.84 -11.15 -0.38
N ASN A 65 -16.91 -9.97 -1.01
CA ASN A 65 -17.49 -9.79 -2.34
C ASN A 65 -16.45 -9.26 -3.33
N PRO A 66 -16.41 -9.77 -4.57
CA PRO A 66 -15.47 -9.31 -5.60
C PRO A 66 -15.55 -7.79 -5.88
N GLU A 67 -16.74 -7.20 -5.80
CA GLU A 67 -16.93 -5.75 -5.99
C GLU A 67 -16.13 -4.89 -4.99
N ASP A 68 -15.83 -5.43 -3.82
CA ASP A 68 -15.07 -4.72 -2.80
C ASP A 68 -13.59 -4.56 -3.18
N PHE A 69 -13.09 -5.33 -4.15
CA PHE A 69 -11.76 -5.07 -4.74
C PHE A 69 -11.72 -3.69 -5.37
N MET A 70 -12.73 -3.34 -6.17
CA MET A 70 -12.77 -2.04 -6.85
C MET A 70 -12.99 -0.91 -5.85
N LYS A 71 -13.94 -1.06 -4.91
CA LYS A 71 -14.19 -0.05 -3.87
C LYS A 71 -12.95 0.20 -3.00
N GLY A 72 -12.29 -0.88 -2.55
CA GLY A 72 -11.15 -0.76 -1.63
C GLY A 72 -9.84 -0.36 -2.31
N ASN A 73 -9.59 -0.80 -3.54
CA ASN A 73 -8.34 -0.49 -4.23
C ASN A 73 -8.44 0.79 -5.08
N PHE A 74 -9.55 0.98 -5.79
CA PHE A 74 -9.75 2.13 -6.67
C PHE A 74 -10.40 3.31 -5.92
N GLY A 75 -11.44 3.08 -5.10
CA GLY A 75 -12.17 4.14 -4.43
C GLY A 75 -11.30 4.98 -3.51
N PHE A 76 -10.51 4.35 -2.63
CA PHE A 76 -9.60 5.11 -1.76
C PHE A 76 -8.48 5.81 -2.57
N ALA A 77 -7.99 5.18 -3.64
CA ALA A 77 -7.00 5.81 -4.51
C ALA A 77 -7.52 7.13 -5.10
N SER A 78 -8.77 7.16 -5.59
CA SER A 78 -9.41 8.40 -6.09
C SER A 78 -9.45 9.47 -5.01
N VAL A 79 -9.93 9.14 -3.81
CA VAL A 79 -10.02 10.09 -2.68
C VAL A 79 -8.66 10.67 -2.33
N LEU A 80 -7.61 9.85 -2.26
CA LEU A 80 -6.25 10.30 -2.00
C LEU A 80 -5.75 11.29 -3.07
N LEU A 81 -5.90 10.93 -4.35
CA LEU A 81 -5.43 11.75 -5.46
C LEU A 81 -6.20 13.07 -5.59
N ASP A 82 -7.52 13.04 -5.38
CA ASP A 82 -8.35 14.25 -5.36
C ASP A 82 -7.98 15.17 -4.19
N THR A 83 -7.64 14.60 -3.04
CA THR A 83 -7.18 15.38 -1.89
C THR A 83 -5.84 16.04 -2.16
N LEU A 84 -4.88 15.33 -2.78
CA LEU A 84 -3.61 15.92 -3.20
C LEU A 84 -3.80 17.05 -4.22
N LYS A 85 -4.70 16.86 -5.21
CA LYS A 85 -5.06 17.92 -6.17
C LYS A 85 -5.66 19.15 -5.48
N LYS A 86 -6.56 18.95 -4.52
CA LYS A 86 -7.19 20.02 -3.72
C LYS A 86 -6.14 20.96 -3.11
N TYR A 87 -5.02 20.41 -2.64
CA TYR A 87 -3.91 21.16 -2.06
C TYR A 87 -2.82 21.53 -3.06
N ASN A 88 -3.01 21.24 -4.36
CA ASN A 88 -1.98 21.37 -5.38
C ASN A 88 -0.64 20.73 -4.97
N ASN A 89 -0.72 19.65 -4.20
CA ASN A 89 0.45 18.94 -3.69
C ASN A 89 0.90 17.89 -4.71
N LYS A 90 2.13 18.05 -5.19
CA LYS A 90 2.78 17.15 -6.16
C LYS A 90 3.78 16.19 -5.49
N ALA A 91 3.52 15.82 -4.26
CA ALA A 91 4.32 14.83 -3.52
C ALA A 91 4.60 13.60 -4.39
N THR A 92 5.79 13.06 -4.29
CA THR A 92 6.11 11.78 -4.96
C THR A 92 5.30 10.65 -4.34
N ILE A 93 4.67 9.83 -5.17
CA ILE A 93 3.82 8.73 -4.68
C ILE A 93 4.45 7.38 -5.06
N MET A 94 4.61 6.52 -4.07
CA MET A 94 4.86 5.10 -4.25
C MET A 94 3.54 4.33 -4.13
N LEU A 95 3.16 3.62 -5.19
CA LEU A 95 1.99 2.74 -5.22
C LEU A 95 2.40 1.28 -5.02
N SER A 96 1.84 0.64 -3.99
CA SER A 96 1.90 -0.81 -3.82
C SER A 96 0.92 -1.50 -4.75
N SER A 97 1.44 -2.08 -5.81
CA SER A 97 0.70 -2.92 -6.75
C SER A 97 1.08 -4.40 -6.60
N SER A 98 0.73 -5.24 -7.55
CA SER A 98 0.96 -6.67 -7.55
C SER A 98 1.43 -7.16 -8.92
N ILE A 99 2.24 -8.21 -8.93
CA ILE A 99 2.57 -8.93 -10.18
C ILE A 99 1.30 -9.43 -10.90
N GLN A 100 0.18 -9.61 -10.20
CA GLN A 100 -1.08 -9.99 -10.81
C GLN A 100 -1.67 -8.90 -11.72
N ALA A 101 -1.26 -7.64 -11.55
CA ALA A 101 -1.65 -6.54 -12.44
C ALA A 101 -1.08 -6.66 -13.86
N THR A 102 -0.17 -7.60 -14.11
CA THR A 102 0.29 -7.93 -15.48
C THR A 102 -0.81 -8.56 -16.33
N LEU A 103 -1.81 -9.18 -15.71
CA LEU A 103 -2.90 -9.92 -16.35
C LEU A 103 -2.38 -10.91 -17.40
N SER A 104 -1.28 -11.60 -17.10
CA SER A 104 -0.65 -12.55 -18.02
C SER A 104 -0.45 -13.92 -17.37
N GLY A 105 -0.40 -14.97 -18.18
CA GLY A 105 -0.26 -16.35 -17.73
C GLY A 105 -1.38 -16.73 -16.77
N ARG A 106 -1.03 -17.28 -15.60
CA ARG A 106 -2.00 -17.69 -14.57
C ARG A 106 -2.81 -16.55 -13.94
N PHE A 107 -2.51 -15.30 -14.26
CA PHE A 107 -3.19 -14.12 -13.73
C PHE A 107 -4.15 -13.47 -14.75
N GLY A 108 -4.36 -14.08 -15.92
CA GLY A 108 -5.17 -13.53 -17.02
C GLY A 108 -6.56 -13.10 -16.57
N ASP A 109 -7.22 -13.92 -15.74
CA ASP A 109 -8.58 -13.69 -15.25
C ASP A 109 -8.64 -13.26 -13.78
N SER A 110 -7.55 -12.69 -13.26
CA SER A 110 -7.49 -12.26 -11.85
C SER A 110 -8.29 -10.97 -11.62
N GLU A 111 -9.44 -11.05 -10.97
CA GLU A 111 -10.22 -9.88 -10.54
C GLU A 111 -9.38 -8.94 -9.65
N TYR A 112 -8.60 -9.51 -8.73
CA TYR A 112 -7.64 -8.75 -7.95
C TYR A 112 -6.60 -8.07 -8.84
N GLY A 113 -6.06 -8.79 -9.84
CA GLY A 113 -5.13 -8.24 -10.82
C GLY A 113 -5.75 -7.07 -11.60
N CYS A 114 -6.99 -7.21 -12.05
CA CYS A 114 -7.74 -6.16 -12.74
C CYS A 114 -7.89 -4.92 -11.85
N SER A 115 -8.27 -5.09 -10.59
CA SER A 115 -8.42 -3.96 -9.65
C SER A 115 -7.10 -3.24 -9.38
N LYS A 116 -5.99 -3.98 -9.29
CA LYS A 116 -4.65 -3.38 -9.13
C LYS A 116 -4.22 -2.64 -10.38
N LYS A 117 -4.48 -3.19 -11.57
CA LYS A 117 -4.18 -2.52 -12.83
C LYS A 117 -4.97 -1.24 -13.00
N ALA A 118 -6.27 -1.25 -12.73
CA ALA A 118 -7.09 -0.05 -12.75
C ALA A 118 -6.55 1.04 -11.79
N GLY A 119 -6.08 0.63 -10.61
CA GLY A 119 -5.38 1.53 -9.69
C GLY A 119 -4.11 2.13 -10.31
N GLU A 120 -3.26 1.31 -10.95
CA GLU A 120 -2.06 1.81 -11.64
C GLU A 120 -2.40 2.86 -12.70
N GLU A 121 -3.40 2.59 -13.54
CA GLU A 121 -3.85 3.49 -14.60
C GLU A 121 -4.34 4.83 -14.03
N LEU A 122 -5.06 4.81 -12.91
CA LEU A 122 -5.49 6.02 -12.20
C LEU A 122 -4.30 6.87 -11.72
N PHE A 123 -3.28 6.24 -11.14
CA PHE A 123 -2.08 6.95 -10.68
C PHE A 123 -1.24 7.49 -11.84
N PHE A 124 -1.16 6.78 -12.96
CA PHE A 124 -0.49 7.28 -14.15
C PHE A 124 -1.22 8.46 -14.77
N ALA A 125 -2.55 8.41 -14.88
CA ALA A 125 -3.36 9.55 -15.34
C ALA A 125 -3.16 10.77 -14.44
N TYR A 126 -3.14 10.57 -13.11
CA TYR A 126 -2.82 11.65 -12.16
C TYR A 126 -1.42 12.23 -12.38
N ALA A 127 -0.42 11.40 -12.64
CA ALA A 127 0.94 11.86 -12.92
C ALA A 127 1.01 12.70 -14.20
N GLU A 128 0.31 12.30 -15.27
CA GLU A 128 0.21 13.05 -16.52
C GLU A 128 -0.50 14.39 -16.33
N GLU A 129 -1.60 14.40 -15.60
CA GLU A 129 -2.40 15.59 -15.34
C GLU A 129 -1.66 16.63 -14.48
N THR A 130 -0.96 16.17 -13.43
CA THR A 130 -0.40 17.07 -12.41
C THR A 130 1.10 17.31 -12.54
N GLY A 131 1.82 16.43 -13.23
CA GLY A 131 3.27 16.40 -13.26
C GLY A 131 3.90 15.82 -11.99
N ALA A 132 3.11 15.20 -11.09
CA ALA A 132 3.63 14.51 -9.92
C ALA A 132 4.38 13.24 -10.32
N LYS A 133 5.38 12.85 -9.51
CA LYS A 133 6.13 11.60 -9.75
C LYS A 133 5.40 10.42 -9.12
N VAL A 134 5.19 9.37 -9.90
CA VAL A 134 4.59 8.11 -9.44
C VAL A 134 5.53 6.95 -9.70
N ALA A 135 5.77 6.13 -8.67
CA ALA A 135 6.52 4.89 -8.76
C ALA A 135 5.62 3.71 -8.39
N VAL A 136 5.38 2.82 -9.33
CA VAL A 136 4.55 1.62 -9.12
C VAL A 136 5.43 0.42 -8.82
N TYR A 137 5.17 -0.23 -7.68
CA TYR A 137 5.86 -1.45 -7.28
C TYR A 137 4.91 -2.64 -7.36
N ARG A 138 5.12 -3.51 -8.34
CA ARG A 138 4.38 -4.76 -8.50
C ARG A 138 5.02 -5.84 -7.65
N PHE A 139 4.59 -5.93 -6.41
CA PHE A 139 5.11 -6.92 -5.48
C PHE A 139 4.64 -8.35 -5.82
N PRO A 140 5.54 -9.34 -5.70
CA PRO A 140 5.17 -10.75 -5.60
C PRO A 140 4.62 -11.05 -4.19
N ASN A 141 4.60 -12.32 -3.79
CA ASN A 141 4.29 -12.68 -2.41
C ASN A 141 5.31 -12.05 -1.45
N LEU A 142 4.81 -11.26 -0.53
CA LEU A 142 5.63 -10.61 0.49
C LEU A 142 5.79 -11.53 1.70
N MET A 143 7.01 -11.58 2.22
CA MET A 143 7.35 -12.30 3.44
C MET A 143 7.55 -11.33 4.59
N GLY A 144 7.11 -11.70 5.79
CA GLY A 144 7.27 -10.91 6.98
C GLY A 144 6.32 -11.33 8.08
N HIS A 145 6.40 -10.66 9.22
CA HIS A 145 5.49 -10.88 10.34
C HIS A 145 4.06 -10.48 9.93
N SER A 146 3.20 -11.47 9.77
CA SER A 146 1.83 -11.31 9.28
C SER A 146 0.87 -12.18 10.10
N ARG A 147 -0.42 -11.89 9.96
CA ARG A 147 -1.46 -12.72 10.55
C ARG A 147 -1.43 -14.11 9.91
N PRO A 148 -1.28 -15.20 10.70
CA PRO A 148 -1.36 -16.56 10.18
C PRO A 148 -2.78 -16.84 9.62
N LYS A 149 -2.87 -17.82 8.72
CA LYS A 149 -4.13 -18.23 8.06
C LYS A 149 -4.88 -17.08 7.33
N TYR A 150 -4.16 -16.01 6.96
CA TYR A 150 -4.73 -14.87 6.24
C TYR A 150 -4.11 -14.71 4.85
N ASN A 151 -3.01 -13.98 4.69
CA ASN A 151 -2.43 -13.67 3.37
C ASN A 151 -0.97 -14.07 3.21
N SER A 152 -0.36 -14.67 4.21
CA SER A 152 1.04 -15.10 4.15
C SER A 152 1.14 -16.59 4.35
N ALA A 153 1.55 -17.30 3.29
CA ALA A 153 1.85 -18.73 3.38
C ALA A 153 2.93 -19.00 4.43
N VAL A 154 4.02 -18.20 4.42
CA VAL A 154 5.13 -18.35 5.36
C VAL A 154 4.67 -18.17 6.81
N SER A 155 3.88 -17.13 7.13
CA SER A 155 3.36 -16.94 8.48
C SER A 155 2.41 -18.07 8.89
N THR A 156 1.63 -18.61 7.93
CA THR A 156 0.75 -19.75 8.17
C THR A 156 1.54 -21.03 8.47
N PHE A 157 2.60 -21.29 7.70
CA PHE A 157 3.47 -22.45 7.92
C PHE A 157 4.22 -22.36 9.24
N CYS A 158 4.82 -21.21 9.55
CA CYS A 158 5.48 -21.00 10.85
C CYS A 158 4.52 -21.20 12.02
N TRP A 159 3.28 -20.70 11.87
CA TRP A 159 2.27 -20.86 12.90
C TRP A 159 1.85 -22.33 13.06
N ALA A 160 1.63 -23.05 11.95
CA ALA A 160 1.26 -24.47 12.00
C ALA A 160 2.36 -25.32 12.67
N VAL A 161 3.63 -25.10 12.27
CA VAL A 161 4.77 -25.78 12.90
C VAL A 161 4.87 -25.48 14.39
N ALA A 162 4.64 -24.21 14.79
CA ALA A 162 4.72 -23.81 16.21
C ALA A 162 3.57 -24.37 17.07
N ASN A 163 2.47 -24.81 16.45
CA ASN A 163 1.29 -25.33 17.13
C ASN A 163 1.03 -26.82 16.84
N ASP A 164 1.98 -27.52 16.20
CA ASP A 164 1.87 -28.93 15.80
C ASP A 164 0.59 -29.18 14.94
N GLU A 165 0.20 -28.21 14.11
CA GLU A 165 -0.93 -28.35 13.19
C GLU A 165 -0.47 -28.82 11.81
N GLU A 166 -1.24 -29.70 11.20
CA GLU A 166 -1.09 -30.05 9.78
C GLU A 166 -1.54 -28.89 8.91
N PHE A 167 -0.85 -28.70 7.79
CA PHE A 167 -1.27 -27.74 6.73
C PHE A 167 -1.15 -28.41 5.37
N HIS A 168 -2.09 -28.10 4.51
CA HIS A 168 -2.20 -28.63 3.15
C HIS A 168 -2.10 -27.51 2.13
#